data_756af9261bb3e55519682e99e57a95fc
#
_entry.id   756af9261bb3e55519682e99e57a95fc
#
_cell.length_a   1.000
_cell.length_b   1.000
_cell.length_c   1.000
_cell.angle_alpha   90.00
_cell.angle_beta   90.00
_cell.angle_gamma   90.00
#
_symmetry.space_group_name_H-M   'P 1'
#
loop_
_entity.id
_entity.type
_entity.pdbx_description
1 polymer ?
#
loop_
_entity_poly.entity_id
_entity_poly.type
_entity_poly.pdbx_seq_one_letter_code
_entity_poly.pdbx_strand_id
1 'polypeptide(L)'
;MSEIKKVATRDSYGNALVELGKEHDDLIVLDADLAGATKTGMFKKAFPERHWDIGIAEANMTGIAAGVAACGKVPFMSSFAMFAAGRAYEQVRNAIGYPHLNVKIGATHAGISVGEDGATHQCLEDIGLMREIPGMVVINPADDVEARAAVKAAYEHVGPVYLRFGRLAVPVFNDEATYKFEIGKGIVLKEGTDVTIFATGLCVNETIEAEKMLAADGINAEIINIHTIKPLDRELVVKSALKTGKVVTVEEHSVIGGLGSAVCDVLCEEAPTKVLKIGINDVFGESGPALELIKKYGLDAEGIYKKVKAFVK
;
A
#
# COMPACT_ATOMS: atom_id res chain seq x y z
N MET A 1 0.20 -4.77 30.41
CA MET A 1 0.32 -5.02 28.96
C MET A 1 1.25 -3.94 28.43
N SER A 2 2.35 -4.30 27.76
CA SER A 2 3.21 -3.33 27.10
C SER A 2 2.39 -2.57 26.07
N GLU A 3 2.53 -1.25 26.02
CA GLU A 3 1.87 -0.41 25.02
C GLU A 3 2.33 -0.85 23.62
N ILE A 4 1.37 -1.15 22.74
CA ILE A 4 1.69 -1.59 21.37
C ILE A 4 2.29 -0.39 20.63
N LYS A 5 3.53 -0.55 20.15
CA LYS A 5 4.22 0.47 19.34
C LYS A 5 3.37 0.73 18.06
N LYS A 6 3.11 2.00 17.78
CA LYS A 6 2.45 2.44 16.53
C LYS A 6 3.36 3.35 15.74
N VAL A 7 3.45 3.13 14.44
CA VAL A 7 4.28 3.91 13.51
C VAL A 7 3.49 4.18 12.23
N ALA A 8 3.55 5.39 11.70
CA ALA A 8 3.00 5.66 10.38
C ALA A 8 3.96 5.13 9.30
N THR A 9 3.45 4.42 8.30
CA THR A 9 4.30 3.81 7.28
C THR A 9 5.10 4.83 6.46
N ARG A 10 4.65 6.09 6.39
CA ARG A 10 5.45 7.20 5.83
C ARG A 10 6.69 7.53 6.67
N ASP A 11 6.63 7.38 8.00
CA ASP A 11 7.80 7.58 8.87
C ASP A 11 8.81 6.45 8.66
N SER A 12 8.32 5.22 8.49
CA SER A 12 9.13 4.05 8.12
C SER A 12 9.83 4.26 6.77
N TYR A 13 9.12 4.82 5.78
CA TYR A 13 9.67 5.20 4.49
C TYR A 13 10.83 6.19 4.62
N GLY A 14 10.65 7.28 5.37
CA GLY A 14 11.71 8.27 5.59
C GLY A 14 12.95 7.68 6.27
N ASN A 15 12.75 6.81 7.26
CA ASN A 15 13.84 6.09 7.93
C ASN A 15 14.59 5.16 6.96
N ALA A 16 13.85 4.35 6.19
CA ALA A 16 14.45 3.43 5.23
C ALA A 16 15.25 4.15 4.13
N LEU A 17 14.79 5.31 3.65
CA LEU A 17 15.57 6.13 2.73
C LEU A 17 16.91 6.57 3.32
N VAL A 18 16.94 6.97 4.60
CA VAL A 18 18.19 7.34 5.29
C VAL A 18 19.13 6.16 5.43
N GLU A 19 18.61 4.97 5.74
CA GLU A 19 19.38 3.72 5.82
C GLU A 19 20.00 3.39 4.46
N LEU A 20 19.20 3.35 3.40
CA LEU A 20 19.67 3.10 2.03
C LEU A 20 20.70 4.16 1.56
N GLY A 21 20.48 5.43 1.93
CA GLY A 21 21.39 6.51 1.55
C GLY A 21 22.78 6.41 2.16
N LYS A 22 22.95 5.70 3.28
CA LYS A 22 24.27 5.39 3.87
C LYS A 22 25.01 4.29 3.10
N GLU A 23 24.27 3.39 2.48
CA GLU A 23 24.82 2.21 1.80
C GLU A 23 25.01 2.44 0.29
N HIS A 24 24.26 3.39 -0.30
CA HIS A 24 24.14 3.56 -1.75
C HIS A 24 24.25 5.02 -2.17
N ASP A 25 25.29 5.36 -2.95
CA ASP A 25 25.55 6.74 -3.43
C ASP A 25 24.79 7.09 -4.73
N ASP A 26 24.16 6.13 -5.35
CA ASP A 26 23.34 6.31 -6.55
C ASP A 26 21.87 6.63 -6.23
N LEU A 27 21.46 6.52 -4.96
CA LEU A 27 20.14 6.90 -4.49
C LEU A 27 19.96 8.43 -4.51
N ILE A 28 18.95 8.90 -5.27
CA ILE A 28 18.53 10.31 -5.33
C ILE A 28 17.07 10.39 -4.85
N VAL A 29 16.77 11.34 -3.99
CA VAL A 29 15.40 11.56 -3.50
C VAL A 29 14.85 12.87 -4.04
N LEU A 30 13.66 12.82 -4.66
CA LEU A 30 12.96 13.99 -5.17
C LEU A 30 11.65 14.20 -4.39
N ASP A 31 11.29 15.45 -4.18
CA ASP A 31 10.05 15.81 -3.48
C ASP A 31 9.38 17.02 -4.15
N ALA A 32 8.07 17.12 -4.04
CA ALA A 32 7.26 18.21 -4.60
C ALA A 32 6.79 19.19 -3.51
N ASP A 33 7.74 19.80 -2.78
CA ASP A 33 7.51 20.75 -1.67
C ASP A 33 6.70 20.16 -0.49
N LEU A 34 6.81 18.86 -0.26
CA LEU A 34 6.10 18.13 0.79
C LEU A 34 7.05 17.34 1.71
N ALA A 35 8.36 17.63 1.69
CA ALA A 35 9.38 16.84 2.38
C ALA A 35 9.13 16.61 3.88
N GLY A 36 8.49 17.55 4.57
CA GLY A 36 8.07 17.40 5.97
C GLY A 36 6.95 16.38 6.15
N ALA A 37 5.99 16.33 5.20
CA ALA A 37 4.84 15.44 5.24
C ALA A 37 5.17 14.03 4.72
N THR A 38 5.91 13.94 3.61
CA THR A 38 6.35 12.67 3.00
C THR A 38 7.46 11.98 3.79
N LYS A 39 8.12 12.72 4.71
CA LYS A 39 9.29 12.31 5.51
C LYS A 39 10.59 12.20 4.72
N THR A 40 10.61 12.59 3.46
CA THR A 40 11.87 12.75 2.69
C THR A 40 12.79 13.81 3.27
N GLY A 41 12.26 14.74 4.09
CA GLY A 41 13.03 15.71 4.85
C GLY A 41 14.06 15.09 5.80
N MET A 42 13.86 13.82 6.23
CA MET A 42 14.85 13.06 6.99
C MET A 42 16.08 12.75 6.13
N PHE A 43 15.86 12.33 4.88
CA PHE A 43 16.92 12.12 3.90
C PHE A 43 17.61 13.43 3.52
N LYS A 44 16.83 14.50 3.28
CA LYS A 44 17.37 15.87 3.02
C LYS A 44 18.35 16.33 4.12
N LYS A 45 18.03 16.05 5.38
CA LYS A 45 18.90 16.40 6.51
C LYS A 45 20.20 15.60 6.53
N ALA A 46 20.16 14.32 6.14
CA ALA A 46 21.32 13.44 6.13
C ALA A 46 22.19 13.61 4.87
N PHE A 47 21.56 13.83 3.72
CA PHE A 47 22.19 13.89 2.39
C PHE A 47 21.63 15.04 1.55
N PRO A 48 21.90 16.30 1.91
CA PRO A 48 21.29 17.48 1.26
C PRO A 48 21.58 17.59 -0.24
N GLU A 49 22.74 17.13 -0.70
CA GLU A 49 23.14 17.17 -2.12
C GLU A 49 22.44 16.11 -2.98
N ARG A 50 21.85 15.10 -2.36
CA ARG A 50 21.11 14.02 -3.03
C ARG A 50 19.59 14.12 -2.84
N HIS A 51 19.10 15.20 -2.24
CA HIS A 51 17.68 15.51 -2.11
C HIS A 51 17.35 16.77 -2.94
N TRP A 52 16.43 16.63 -3.88
CA TRP A 52 16.03 17.73 -4.76
C TRP A 52 14.55 18.04 -4.56
N ASP A 53 14.27 19.26 -4.14
CA ASP A 53 12.91 19.80 -4.07
C ASP A 53 12.57 20.46 -5.40
N ILE A 54 11.58 19.91 -6.09
CA ILE A 54 11.17 20.36 -7.43
C ILE A 54 10.07 21.43 -7.36
N GLY A 55 9.58 21.74 -6.14
CA GLY A 55 8.41 22.57 -5.93
C GLY A 55 7.10 21.83 -6.21
N ILE A 56 5.97 22.55 -6.19
CA ILE A 56 4.64 21.96 -6.42
C ILE A 56 4.45 21.69 -7.93
N ALA A 57 5.20 20.71 -8.46
CA ALA A 57 5.28 20.41 -9.88
C ALA A 57 5.50 18.89 -10.13
N GLU A 58 4.55 18.05 -9.73
CA GLU A 58 4.68 16.60 -9.72
C GLU A 58 4.92 16.01 -11.13
N ALA A 59 4.29 16.56 -12.15
CA ALA A 59 4.54 16.15 -13.54
C ALA A 59 6.00 16.42 -13.97
N ASN A 60 6.55 17.60 -13.59
CA ASN A 60 7.94 17.94 -13.83
C ASN A 60 8.88 17.04 -13.01
N MET A 61 8.57 16.80 -11.74
CA MET A 61 9.32 15.88 -10.89
C MET A 61 9.41 14.48 -11.50
N THR A 62 8.31 13.99 -12.07
CA THR A 62 8.27 12.69 -12.76
C THR A 62 9.20 12.64 -13.96
N GLY A 63 9.22 13.71 -14.79
CA GLY A 63 10.14 13.83 -15.92
C GLY A 63 11.60 13.89 -15.49
N ILE A 64 11.90 14.62 -14.41
CA ILE A 64 13.26 14.70 -13.83
C ILE A 64 13.68 13.33 -13.28
N ALA A 65 12.80 12.63 -12.53
CA ALA A 65 13.08 11.29 -12.03
C ALA A 65 13.38 10.30 -13.17
N ALA A 66 12.62 10.36 -14.25
CA ALA A 66 12.87 9.54 -15.44
C ALA A 66 14.26 9.84 -16.05
N GLY A 67 14.64 11.11 -16.17
CA GLY A 67 15.97 11.52 -16.64
C GLY A 67 17.09 11.03 -15.72
N VAL A 68 16.91 11.14 -14.41
CA VAL A 68 17.88 10.65 -13.40
C VAL A 68 18.06 9.13 -13.51
N ALA A 69 16.96 8.39 -13.67
CA ALA A 69 17.03 6.94 -13.88
C ALA A 69 17.72 6.57 -15.20
N ALA A 70 17.46 7.31 -16.29
CA ALA A 70 18.14 7.12 -17.56
C ALA A 70 19.66 7.37 -17.48
N CYS A 71 20.11 8.17 -16.52
CA CYS A 71 21.53 8.38 -16.21
C CYS A 71 22.12 7.30 -15.27
N GLY A 72 21.40 6.22 -14.98
CA GLY A 72 21.88 5.09 -14.18
C GLY A 72 21.82 5.28 -12.66
N LYS A 73 21.07 6.28 -12.18
CA LYS A 73 20.78 6.47 -10.75
C LYS A 73 19.45 5.83 -10.37
N VAL A 74 19.21 5.69 -9.06
CA VAL A 74 17.95 5.15 -8.51
C VAL A 74 17.16 6.27 -7.82
N PRO A 75 16.29 6.98 -8.57
CA PRO A 75 15.48 8.04 -7.98
C PRO A 75 14.28 7.47 -7.21
N PHE A 76 14.05 8.01 -6.00
CA PHE A 76 12.81 7.92 -5.25
C PHE A 76 12.11 9.28 -5.34
N MET A 77 11.00 9.36 -6.06
CA MET A 77 10.18 10.56 -6.14
C MET A 77 8.99 10.49 -5.20
N SER A 78 8.73 11.56 -4.45
CA SER A 78 7.75 11.55 -3.38
C SER A 78 6.78 12.73 -3.44
N SER A 79 5.52 12.43 -3.27
CA SER A 79 4.42 13.37 -3.06
C SER A 79 3.26 12.64 -2.35
N PHE A 80 2.13 13.32 -2.15
CA PHE A 80 0.91 12.61 -1.76
C PHE A 80 0.42 11.70 -2.89
N ALA A 81 -0.21 10.59 -2.53
CA ALA A 81 -0.67 9.60 -3.50
C ALA A 81 -1.58 10.22 -4.58
N MET A 82 -2.49 11.12 -4.19
CA MET A 82 -3.37 11.81 -5.14
C MET A 82 -2.58 12.60 -6.19
N PHE A 83 -1.46 13.18 -5.82
CA PHE A 83 -0.68 14.00 -6.75
C PHE A 83 0.35 13.19 -7.53
N ALA A 84 0.96 12.19 -6.91
CA ALA A 84 1.89 11.29 -7.58
C ALA A 84 1.18 10.37 -8.60
N ALA A 85 0.03 9.79 -8.22
CA ALA A 85 -0.73 8.89 -9.07
C ALA A 85 -1.74 9.63 -9.97
N GLY A 86 -2.48 10.60 -9.45
CA GLY A 86 -3.53 11.29 -10.21
C GLY A 86 -2.99 12.39 -11.11
N ARG A 87 -2.36 13.43 -10.52
CA ARG A 87 -1.88 14.60 -11.28
C ARG A 87 -0.79 14.27 -12.30
N ALA A 88 0.15 13.38 -11.93
CA ALA A 88 1.27 13.00 -12.77
C ALA A 88 1.07 11.69 -13.54
N TYR A 89 -0.15 11.15 -13.63
CA TYR A 89 -0.42 9.82 -14.17
C TYR A 89 0.15 9.61 -15.58
N GLU A 90 -0.08 10.56 -16.49
CA GLU A 90 0.40 10.49 -17.88
C GLU A 90 1.93 10.42 -17.91
N GLN A 91 2.63 11.26 -17.11
CA GLN A 91 4.09 11.26 -17.05
C GLN A 91 4.63 9.97 -16.40
N VAL A 92 3.99 9.46 -15.36
CA VAL A 92 4.34 8.16 -14.77
C VAL A 92 4.20 7.06 -15.81
N ARG A 93 3.10 7.04 -16.56
CA ARG A 93 2.84 6.04 -17.60
C ARG A 93 3.87 6.12 -18.73
N ASN A 94 4.10 7.32 -19.28
CA ASN A 94 4.85 7.50 -20.53
C ASN A 94 6.34 7.73 -20.30
N ALA A 95 6.74 8.46 -19.24
CA ALA A 95 8.14 8.73 -18.99
C ALA A 95 8.82 7.66 -18.13
N ILE A 96 8.07 6.91 -17.30
CA ILE A 96 8.62 5.88 -16.40
C ILE A 96 8.19 4.48 -16.84
N GLY A 97 6.88 4.23 -16.95
CA GLY A 97 6.34 2.89 -17.21
C GLY A 97 6.68 2.39 -18.60
N TYR A 98 6.42 3.18 -19.65
CA TYR A 98 6.64 2.76 -21.04
C TYR A 98 8.10 2.39 -21.35
N PRO A 99 9.12 3.19 -20.97
CA PRO A 99 10.52 2.82 -21.13
C PRO A 99 11.04 1.90 -20.01
N HIS A 100 10.21 1.50 -19.06
CA HIS A 100 10.54 0.62 -17.94
C HIS A 100 11.72 1.12 -17.09
N LEU A 101 11.74 2.42 -16.77
CA LEU A 101 12.82 3.05 -16.03
C LEU A 101 12.80 2.67 -14.54
N ASN A 102 13.98 2.62 -13.94
CA ASN A 102 14.20 2.24 -12.54
C ASN A 102 13.85 3.39 -11.58
N VAL A 103 12.59 3.82 -11.53
CA VAL A 103 12.08 4.88 -10.66
C VAL A 103 11.20 4.29 -9.57
N LYS A 104 11.38 4.77 -8.33
CA LYS A 104 10.55 4.42 -7.18
C LYS A 104 9.64 5.59 -6.83
N ILE A 105 8.35 5.35 -6.78
CA ILE A 105 7.33 6.35 -6.47
C ILE A 105 6.90 6.13 -5.02
N GLY A 106 7.42 6.95 -4.09
CA GLY A 106 7.06 6.93 -2.68
C GLY A 106 5.82 7.79 -2.42
N ALA A 107 4.64 7.23 -2.65
CA ALA A 107 3.36 7.91 -2.54
C ALA A 107 2.82 7.82 -1.10
N THR A 108 2.78 8.95 -0.40
CA THR A 108 2.29 9.02 0.98
C THR A 108 0.86 9.57 1.04
N HIS A 109 0.24 9.55 2.22
CA HIS A 109 -1.12 10.09 2.42
C HIS A 109 -2.14 9.45 1.49
N ALA A 110 -2.06 8.15 1.29
CA ALA A 110 -3.05 7.41 0.53
C ALA A 110 -4.26 7.05 1.39
N GLY A 111 -5.43 6.93 0.76
CA GLY A 111 -6.64 6.44 1.38
C GLY A 111 -7.45 7.48 2.15
N ILE A 112 -8.50 7.00 2.84
CA ILE A 112 -9.46 7.83 3.59
C ILE A 112 -8.85 8.37 4.89
N SER A 113 -7.82 7.69 5.43
CA SER A 113 -7.13 8.05 6.68
C SER A 113 -6.22 9.28 6.56
N VAL A 114 -6.15 9.92 5.41
CA VAL A 114 -5.62 11.29 5.28
C VAL A 114 -6.36 12.23 6.24
N GLY A 115 -7.65 12.01 6.41
CA GLY A 115 -8.41 12.66 7.45
C GLY A 115 -8.93 14.05 7.07
N GLU A 116 -8.51 15.07 7.81
CA GLU A 116 -9.06 16.42 7.75
C GLU A 116 -8.89 17.12 6.41
N ASP A 117 -7.84 16.76 5.63
CA ASP A 117 -7.59 17.34 4.29
C ASP A 117 -8.73 17.02 3.30
N GLY A 118 -9.48 15.95 3.55
CA GLY A 118 -10.72 15.63 2.85
C GLY A 118 -10.54 15.07 1.43
N ALA A 119 -11.63 15.00 0.70
CA ALA A 119 -11.75 14.31 -0.58
C ALA A 119 -10.74 14.72 -1.65
N THR A 120 -10.26 15.96 -1.64
CA THR A 120 -9.28 16.44 -2.63
C THR A 120 -7.87 15.87 -2.45
N HIS A 121 -7.57 15.32 -1.27
CA HIS A 121 -6.28 14.75 -0.90
C HIS A 121 -6.35 13.23 -0.65
N GLN A 122 -7.51 12.72 -0.30
CA GLN A 122 -7.79 11.31 -0.07
C GLN A 122 -7.75 10.56 -1.41
N CYS A 123 -6.65 9.85 -1.70
CA CYS A 123 -6.53 9.08 -2.92
C CYS A 123 -7.12 7.68 -2.71
N LEU A 124 -8.21 7.42 -3.39
CA LEU A 124 -8.96 6.15 -3.34
C LEU A 124 -8.84 5.34 -4.64
N GLU A 125 -8.06 5.82 -5.61
CA GLU A 125 -7.95 5.30 -6.98
C GLU A 125 -6.54 4.90 -7.36
N ASP A 126 -5.54 5.22 -6.55
CA ASP A 126 -4.12 5.12 -6.87
C ASP A 126 -3.66 3.67 -7.17
N ILE A 127 -4.15 2.70 -6.42
CA ILE A 127 -3.84 1.29 -6.68
C ILE A 127 -4.35 0.89 -8.07
N GLY A 128 -5.59 1.26 -8.40
CA GLY A 128 -6.20 0.99 -9.70
C GLY A 128 -5.38 1.59 -10.84
N LEU A 129 -5.10 2.89 -10.76
CA LEU A 129 -4.31 3.62 -11.76
C LEU A 129 -2.93 2.99 -11.99
N MET A 130 -2.21 2.66 -10.91
CA MET A 130 -0.85 2.12 -11.01
C MET A 130 -0.84 0.65 -11.46
N ARG A 131 -1.87 -0.14 -11.11
CA ARG A 131 -2.00 -1.52 -11.60
C ARG A 131 -2.15 -1.61 -13.11
N GLU A 132 -2.76 -0.63 -13.76
CA GLU A 132 -2.97 -0.63 -15.22
C GLU A 132 -1.68 -0.39 -16.01
N ILE A 133 -0.64 0.21 -15.40
CA ILE A 133 0.62 0.49 -16.09
C ILE A 133 1.42 -0.81 -16.27
N PRO A 134 1.74 -1.25 -17.51
CA PRO A 134 2.54 -2.45 -17.75
C PRO A 134 3.90 -2.40 -17.03
N GLY A 135 4.29 -3.49 -16.37
CA GLY A 135 5.56 -3.60 -15.66
C GLY A 135 5.66 -2.84 -14.34
N MET A 136 4.68 -2.00 -13.97
CA MET A 136 4.66 -1.33 -12.67
C MET A 136 4.45 -2.35 -11.54
N VAL A 137 5.32 -2.36 -10.55
CA VAL A 137 5.12 -3.07 -9.28
C VAL A 137 4.33 -2.17 -8.32
N VAL A 138 3.32 -2.71 -7.62
CA VAL A 138 2.47 -1.95 -6.69
C VAL A 138 2.51 -2.60 -5.32
N ILE A 139 3.01 -1.87 -4.32
CA ILE A 139 3.22 -2.33 -2.95
C ILE A 139 2.50 -1.42 -1.96
N ASN A 140 1.76 -2.02 -1.01
CA ASN A 140 1.04 -1.32 0.06
C ASN A 140 1.32 -2.01 1.41
N PRO A 141 2.41 -1.64 2.12
CA PRO A 141 2.83 -2.31 3.34
C PRO A 141 1.90 -2.02 4.52
N ALA A 142 1.79 -2.98 5.44
CA ALA A 142 0.83 -2.95 6.55
C ALA A 142 1.39 -2.33 7.84
N ASP A 143 2.69 -2.40 8.11
CA ASP A 143 3.33 -1.87 9.33
C ASP A 143 4.75 -1.34 9.09
N ASP A 144 5.42 -0.91 10.16
CA ASP A 144 6.79 -0.35 10.13
C ASP A 144 7.81 -1.32 9.55
N VAL A 145 7.79 -2.57 10.00
CA VAL A 145 8.77 -3.60 9.58
C VAL A 145 8.62 -3.90 8.10
N GLU A 146 7.39 -4.13 7.66
CA GLU A 146 7.08 -4.40 6.27
C GLU A 146 7.38 -3.19 5.37
N ALA A 147 7.06 -1.98 5.82
CA ALA A 147 7.32 -0.76 5.05
C ALA A 147 8.81 -0.55 4.79
N ARG A 148 9.67 -0.72 5.81
CA ARG A 148 11.13 -0.63 5.65
C ARG A 148 11.67 -1.72 4.71
N ALA A 149 11.20 -2.95 4.87
CA ALA A 149 11.59 -4.06 4.01
C ALA A 149 11.12 -3.83 2.55
N ALA A 150 9.91 -3.30 2.35
CA ALA A 150 9.38 -2.97 1.03
C ALA A 150 10.21 -1.89 0.31
N VAL A 151 10.67 -0.85 1.04
CA VAL A 151 11.52 0.21 0.48
C VAL A 151 12.88 -0.37 0.03
N LYS A 152 13.47 -1.25 0.83
CA LYS A 152 14.72 -1.94 0.48
C LYS A 152 14.53 -2.84 -0.74
N ALA A 153 13.50 -3.68 -0.75
CA ALA A 153 13.20 -4.55 -1.89
C ALA A 153 12.87 -3.74 -3.17
N ALA A 154 12.23 -2.59 -3.03
CA ALA A 154 11.99 -1.70 -4.15
C ALA A 154 13.29 -1.12 -4.71
N TYR A 155 14.26 -0.75 -3.87
CA TYR A 155 15.58 -0.30 -4.33
C TYR A 155 16.32 -1.41 -5.12
N GLU A 156 16.29 -2.64 -4.64
CA GLU A 156 16.93 -3.79 -5.27
C GLU A 156 16.25 -4.22 -6.59
N HIS A 157 14.96 -3.96 -6.73
CA HIS A 157 14.20 -4.27 -7.95
C HIS A 157 14.55 -3.31 -9.09
N VAL A 158 14.94 -3.83 -10.25
CA VAL A 158 15.18 -3.01 -11.45
C VAL A 158 13.87 -2.84 -12.21
N GLY A 159 13.36 -1.61 -12.25
CA GLY A 159 12.10 -1.26 -12.89
C GLY A 159 11.24 -0.32 -12.02
N PRO A 160 10.06 0.09 -12.53
CA PRO A 160 9.20 1.03 -11.83
C PRO A 160 8.46 0.36 -10.67
N VAL A 161 8.48 1.03 -9.50
CA VAL A 161 7.77 0.56 -8.29
C VAL A 161 6.94 1.71 -7.71
N TYR A 162 5.67 1.46 -7.47
CA TYR A 162 4.78 2.31 -6.69
C TYR A 162 4.67 1.79 -5.26
N LEU A 163 5.13 2.58 -4.30
CA LEU A 163 5.08 2.31 -2.87
C LEU A 163 4.01 3.20 -2.23
N ARG A 164 3.00 2.60 -1.64
CA ARG A 164 1.86 3.28 -1.04
C ARG A 164 1.99 3.36 0.48
N PHE A 165 1.99 4.55 1.04
CA PHE A 165 2.14 4.76 2.48
C PHE A 165 1.00 5.57 3.08
N GLY A 166 0.59 5.21 4.31
CA GLY A 166 -0.42 5.92 5.08
C GLY A 166 0.15 7.05 5.95
N ARG A 167 -0.73 8.01 6.28
CA ARG A 167 -0.47 9.08 7.27
C ARG A 167 -0.70 8.60 8.70
N LEU A 168 -1.72 7.75 8.91
CA LEU A 168 -2.11 7.26 10.22
C LEU A 168 -1.06 6.29 10.78
N ALA A 169 -0.72 6.44 12.06
CA ALA A 169 0.14 5.49 12.75
C ALA A 169 -0.61 4.18 13.02
N VAL A 170 -0.06 3.06 12.58
CA VAL A 170 -0.61 1.71 12.69
C VAL A 170 0.20 0.86 13.67
N PRO A 171 -0.40 -0.14 14.33
CA PRO A 171 0.33 -1.07 15.17
C PRO A 171 1.42 -1.80 14.41
N VAL A 172 2.57 -2.01 15.05
CA VAL A 172 3.65 -2.85 14.55
C VAL A 172 3.39 -4.26 15.05
N PHE A 173 3.08 -5.18 14.14
CA PHE A 173 2.76 -6.57 14.48
C PHE A 173 3.74 -7.58 13.88
N ASN A 174 4.51 -7.21 12.86
CA ASN A 174 5.58 -8.05 12.32
C ASN A 174 6.82 -7.99 13.23
N ASP A 175 7.49 -9.14 13.38
CA ASP A 175 8.77 -9.24 14.10
C ASP A 175 9.94 -9.03 13.13
N GLU A 176 10.70 -7.96 13.34
CA GLU A 176 11.84 -7.59 12.50
C GLU A 176 12.90 -8.70 12.37
N ALA A 177 13.07 -9.53 13.40
CA ALA A 177 14.07 -10.60 13.38
C ALA A 177 13.71 -11.77 12.46
N THR A 178 12.42 -11.97 12.21
CA THR A 178 11.92 -13.13 11.45
C THR A 178 11.22 -12.76 10.15
N TYR A 179 10.85 -11.48 9.98
CA TYR A 179 10.11 -11.00 8.82
C TYR A 179 10.92 -11.12 7.54
N LYS A 180 10.30 -11.65 6.50
CA LYS A 180 10.87 -11.75 5.15
C LYS A 180 9.92 -11.13 4.14
N PHE A 181 10.43 -10.17 3.38
CA PHE A 181 9.70 -9.52 2.31
C PHE A 181 10.11 -10.09 0.96
N GLU A 182 9.14 -10.45 0.15
CA GLU A 182 9.38 -10.90 -1.23
C GLU A 182 8.30 -10.30 -2.14
N ILE A 183 8.73 -9.51 -3.14
CA ILE A 183 7.80 -8.91 -4.11
C ILE A 183 6.98 -9.99 -4.80
N GLY A 184 5.65 -9.83 -4.82
CA GLY A 184 4.74 -10.75 -5.47
C GLY A 184 4.28 -11.93 -4.60
N LYS A 185 4.68 -11.98 -3.31
CA LYS A 185 4.22 -13.00 -2.37
C LYS A 185 3.25 -12.40 -1.34
N GLY A 186 2.22 -13.18 -0.98
CA GLY A 186 1.35 -12.89 0.14
C GLY A 186 1.81 -13.63 1.39
N ILE A 187 1.37 -13.17 2.57
CA ILE A 187 1.75 -13.74 3.86
C ILE A 187 0.51 -14.26 4.58
N VAL A 188 0.45 -15.56 4.86
CA VAL A 188 -0.59 -16.14 5.70
C VAL A 188 -0.29 -15.78 7.15
N LEU A 189 -1.09 -14.89 7.72
CA LEU A 189 -0.97 -14.45 9.11
C LEU A 189 -1.69 -15.40 10.06
N LYS A 190 -2.78 -16.01 9.59
CA LYS A 190 -3.56 -17.00 10.31
C LYS A 190 -4.22 -17.98 9.36
N GLU A 191 -4.11 -19.26 9.66
CA GLU A 191 -4.84 -20.32 8.96
C GLU A 191 -6.33 -20.33 9.38
N GLY A 192 -7.20 -20.71 8.45
CA GLY A 192 -8.64 -20.85 8.67
C GLY A 192 -9.32 -21.72 7.63
N THR A 193 -10.61 -22.04 7.83
CA THR A 193 -11.36 -23.01 7.00
C THR A 193 -12.68 -22.49 6.47
N ASP A 194 -13.24 -21.41 7.05
CA ASP A 194 -14.62 -21.00 6.76
C ASP A 194 -14.71 -19.85 5.75
N VAL A 195 -13.70 -18.99 5.73
CA VAL A 195 -13.58 -17.85 4.83
C VAL A 195 -12.11 -17.41 4.74
N THR A 196 -11.64 -17.00 3.57
CA THR A 196 -10.34 -16.35 3.40
C THR A 196 -10.53 -14.84 3.30
N ILE A 197 -9.76 -14.07 4.08
CA ILE A 197 -9.76 -12.62 4.07
C ILE A 197 -8.39 -12.14 3.60
N PHE A 198 -8.32 -11.58 2.40
CA PHE A 198 -7.15 -10.88 1.87
C PHE A 198 -7.22 -9.41 2.26
N ALA A 199 -6.23 -8.92 2.99
CA ALA A 199 -6.15 -7.52 3.40
C ALA A 199 -4.84 -6.88 2.94
N THR A 200 -4.80 -5.55 2.82
CA THR A 200 -3.60 -4.81 2.44
C THR A 200 -3.48 -3.51 3.24
N GLY A 201 -2.23 -3.08 3.48
CA GLY A 201 -1.94 -1.82 4.16
C GLY A 201 -2.56 -1.74 5.57
N LEU A 202 -3.07 -0.57 5.92
CA LEU A 202 -3.74 -0.30 7.20
C LEU A 202 -4.80 -1.34 7.56
N CYS A 203 -5.55 -1.84 6.57
CA CYS A 203 -6.65 -2.78 6.78
C CYS A 203 -6.20 -4.16 7.29
N VAL A 204 -4.92 -4.50 7.22
CA VAL A 204 -4.40 -5.78 7.74
C VAL A 204 -4.59 -5.86 9.25
N ASN A 205 -4.18 -4.83 10.00
CA ASN A 205 -4.36 -4.79 11.45
C ASN A 205 -5.84 -4.84 11.85
N GLU A 206 -6.69 -4.06 11.18
CA GLU A 206 -8.13 -4.07 11.45
C GLU A 206 -8.75 -5.44 11.16
N THR A 207 -8.24 -6.15 10.17
CA THR A 207 -8.66 -7.53 9.85
C THR A 207 -8.21 -8.53 10.92
N ILE A 208 -7.00 -8.40 11.47
CA ILE A 208 -6.51 -9.22 12.58
C ILE A 208 -7.42 -9.05 13.83
N GLU A 209 -7.82 -7.81 14.12
CA GLU A 209 -8.72 -7.55 15.25
C GLU A 209 -10.16 -8.06 14.96
N ALA A 210 -10.66 -7.92 13.74
CA ALA A 210 -11.95 -8.46 13.32
C ALA A 210 -11.99 -9.99 13.41
N GLU A 211 -10.87 -10.66 13.10
CA GLU A 211 -10.73 -12.10 13.19
C GLU A 211 -10.96 -12.61 14.61
N LYS A 212 -10.46 -11.95 15.64
CA LYS A 212 -10.68 -12.32 17.05
C LYS A 212 -12.18 -12.31 17.40
N MET A 213 -12.94 -11.37 16.82
CA MET A 213 -14.39 -11.29 16.98
C MET A 213 -15.12 -12.41 16.22
N LEU A 214 -14.64 -12.74 15.00
CA LEU A 214 -15.18 -13.86 14.21
C LEU A 214 -14.94 -15.20 14.92
N ALA A 215 -13.74 -15.41 15.45
CA ALA A 215 -13.39 -16.62 16.21
C ALA A 215 -14.26 -16.79 17.46
N ALA A 216 -14.60 -15.71 18.17
CA ALA A 216 -15.52 -15.72 19.31
C ALA A 216 -16.94 -16.18 18.92
N ASP A 217 -17.34 -15.97 17.66
CA ASP A 217 -18.61 -16.48 17.09
C ASP A 217 -18.48 -17.85 16.42
N GLY A 218 -17.32 -18.53 16.55
CA GLY A 218 -17.05 -19.84 15.96
C GLY A 218 -16.76 -19.81 14.45
N ILE A 219 -16.44 -18.67 13.87
CA ILE A 219 -16.04 -18.53 12.47
C ILE A 219 -14.51 -18.56 12.40
N ASN A 220 -13.95 -19.57 11.74
CA ASN A 220 -12.52 -19.79 11.60
C ASN A 220 -12.02 -19.16 10.28
N ALA A 221 -11.65 -17.87 10.33
CA ALA A 221 -11.20 -17.13 9.17
C ALA A 221 -9.69 -17.31 8.93
N GLU A 222 -9.31 -17.53 7.65
CA GLU A 222 -7.93 -17.39 7.19
C GLU A 222 -7.63 -15.93 6.91
N ILE A 223 -6.52 -15.42 7.43
CA ILE A 223 -6.09 -14.03 7.23
C ILE A 223 -4.81 -14.00 6.43
N ILE A 224 -4.82 -13.29 5.32
CA ILE A 224 -3.68 -13.14 4.41
C ILE A 224 -3.39 -11.68 4.17
N ASN A 225 -2.15 -11.28 4.44
CA ASN A 225 -1.64 -9.98 4.07
C ASN A 225 -1.13 -10.00 2.62
N ILE A 226 -1.71 -9.16 1.77
CA ILE A 226 -1.27 -8.92 0.40
C ILE A 226 -0.57 -7.58 0.34
N HIS A 227 0.71 -7.54 0.68
CA HIS A 227 1.52 -6.33 0.60
C HIS A 227 1.90 -5.96 -0.84
N THR A 228 1.99 -6.92 -1.75
CA THR A 228 2.22 -6.69 -3.19
C THR A 228 0.95 -6.97 -3.97
N ILE A 229 0.33 -5.93 -4.52
CA ILE A 229 -0.92 -6.06 -5.27
C ILE A 229 -0.64 -6.36 -6.75
N LYS A 230 0.52 -5.92 -7.24
CA LYS A 230 1.02 -6.26 -8.57
C LYS A 230 2.54 -6.44 -8.54
N PRO A 231 3.07 -7.61 -8.94
CA PRO A 231 2.33 -8.82 -9.31
C PRO A 231 1.60 -9.41 -8.08
N LEU A 232 0.41 -9.95 -8.30
CA LEU A 232 -0.35 -10.62 -7.24
C LEU A 232 0.15 -12.07 -7.08
N ASP A 233 0.17 -12.60 -5.86
CA ASP A 233 0.42 -14.02 -5.57
C ASP A 233 -0.79 -14.87 -5.99
N ARG A 234 -0.86 -15.16 -7.30
CA ARG A 234 -1.98 -15.90 -7.90
C ARG A 234 -2.14 -17.29 -7.28
N GLU A 235 -1.02 -17.98 -7.06
CA GLU A 235 -1.01 -19.33 -6.48
C GLU A 235 -1.63 -19.35 -5.07
N LEU A 236 -1.23 -18.41 -4.22
CA LEU A 236 -1.79 -18.29 -2.87
C LEU A 236 -3.28 -17.92 -2.91
N VAL A 237 -3.68 -17.00 -3.79
CA VAL A 237 -5.09 -16.59 -3.94
C VAL A 237 -5.95 -17.78 -4.33
N VAL A 238 -5.57 -18.55 -5.34
CA VAL A 238 -6.30 -19.73 -5.82
C VAL A 238 -6.37 -20.81 -4.74
N LYS A 239 -5.23 -21.15 -4.13
CA LYS A 239 -5.13 -22.16 -3.08
C LYS A 239 -6.07 -21.86 -1.91
N SER A 240 -6.06 -20.61 -1.43
CA SER A 240 -6.87 -20.19 -0.29
C SER A 240 -8.36 -20.12 -0.63
N ALA A 241 -8.70 -19.66 -1.82
CA ALA A 241 -10.10 -19.65 -2.30
C ALA A 241 -10.68 -21.06 -2.41
N LEU A 242 -9.91 -22.01 -2.96
CA LEU A 242 -10.34 -23.41 -3.05
C LEU A 242 -10.47 -24.07 -1.67
N LYS A 243 -9.64 -23.67 -0.69
CA LYS A 243 -9.68 -24.19 0.69
C LYS A 243 -10.97 -23.80 1.42
N THR A 244 -11.38 -22.53 1.31
CA THR A 244 -12.48 -21.97 2.12
C THR A 244 -13.80 -21.81 1.36
N GLY A 245 -13.76 -21.73 0.04
CA GLY A 245 -14.92 -21.53 -0.83
C GLY A 245 -15.60 -20.16 -0.70
N LYS A 246 -15.10 -19.28 0.15
CA LYS A 246 -15.60 -17.92 0.39
C LYS A 246 -14.42 -16.96 0.54
N VAL A 247 -14.42 -15.88 -0.21
CA VAL A 247 -13.33 -14.90 -0.21
C VAL A 247 -13.85 -13.53 0.17
N VAL A 248 -13.08 -12.81 0.99
CA VAL A 248 -13.28 -11.39 1.31
C VAL A 248 -11.99 -10.64 0.99
N THR A 249 -12.10 -9.43 0.46
CA THR A 249 -10.97 -8.51 0.32
C THR A 249 -11.21 -7.26 1.14
N VAL A 250 -10.17 -6.73 1.79
CA VAL A 250 -10.25 -5.54 2.66
C VAL A 250 -9.15 -4.55 2.26
N GLU A 251 -9.55 -3.36 1.87
CA GLU A 251 -8.64 -2.32 1.39
C GLU A 251 -9.14 -0.90 1.71
N GLU A 252 -8.23 -0.02 2.05
CA GLU A 252 -8.49 1.42 2.20
C GLU A 252 -8.39 2.11 0.83
N HIS A 253 -9.24 1.71 -0.08
CA HIS A 253 -9.27 2.12 -1.48
C HIS A 253 -10.68 1.91 -2.04
N SER A 254 -10.99 2.45 -3.21
CA SER A 254 -12.21 2.10 -3.92
C SER A 254 -12.29 0.59 -4.14
N VAL A 255 -13.48 0.01 -4.02
CA VAL A 255 -13.74 -1.40 -4.37
C VAL A 255 -13.60 -1.66 -5.87
N ILE A 256 -13.40 -0.60 -6.67
CA ILE A 256 -13.18 -0.64 -8.12
C ILE A 256 -11.69 -0.46 -8.41
N GLY A 257 -11.08 -1.39 -9.11
CA GLY A 257 -9.67 -1.30 -9.57
C GLY A 257 -8.59 -1.72 -8.56
N GLY A 258 -8.89 -1.78 -7.25
CA GLY A 258 -7.93 -2.09 -6.19
C GLY A 258 -7.62 -3.59 -6.01
N LEU A 259 -7.30 -3.97 -4.75
CA LEU A 259 -7.01 -5.35 -4.36
C LEU A 259 -8.18 -6.28 -4.69
N GLY A 260 -9.40 -5.88 -4.35
CA GLY A 260 -10.59 -6.70 -4.60
C GLY A 260 -10.78 -7.02 -6.08
N SER A 261 -10.48 -6.07 -6.97
CA SER A 261 -10.51 -6.32 -8.41
C SER A 261 -9.40 -7.27 -8.84
N ALA A 262 -8.17 -7.10 -8.33
CA ALA A 262 -7.05 -7.99 -8.64
C ALA A 262 -7.31 -9.44 -8.24
N VAL A 263 -7.89 -9.65 -7.06
CA VAL A 263 -8.29 -10.99 -6.57
C VAL A 263 -9.42 -11.56 -7.44
N CYS A 264 -10.42 -10.75 -7.79
CA CYS A 264 -11.52 -11.19 -8.66
C CYS A 264 -11.03 -11.60 -10.06
N ASP A 265 -10.09 -10.85 -10.65
CA ASP A 265 -9.52 -11.18 -11.96
C ASP A 265 -8.92 -12.61 -11.95
N VAL A 266 -8.11 -12.93 -10.92
CA VAL A 266 -7.52 -14.26 -10.75
C VAL A 266 -8.59 -15.33 -10.52
N LEU A 267 -9.53 -15.06 -9.62
CA LEU A 267 -10.55 -16.07 -9.26
C LEU A 267 -11.52 -16.35 -10.40
N CYS A 268 -11.88 -15.36 -11.21
CA CYS A 268 -12.71 -15.57 -12.40
C CYS A 268 -12.05 -16.50 -13.42
N GLU A 269 -10.72 -16.42 -13.54
CA GLU A 269 -9.97 -17.26 -14.49
C GLU A 269 -9.67 -18.67 -13.97
N GLU A 270 -9.28 -18.80 -12.68
CA GLU A 270 -8.65 -20.03 -12.17
C GLU A 270 -9.48 -20.79 -11.13
N ALA A 271 -10.31 -20.08 -10.34
CA ALA A 271 -11.08 -20.66 -9.24
C ALA A 271 -12.34 -19.86 -8.94
N PRO A 272 -13.37 -19.90 -9.78
CA PRO A 272 -14.59 -19.10 -9.61
C PRO A 272 -15.17 -19.24 -8.22
N THR A 273 -15.11 -18.16 -7.44
CA THR A 273 -15.46 -18.14 -6.02
C THR A 273 -16.24 -16.87 -5.71
N LYS A 274 -17.23 -16.95 -4.79
CA LYS A 274 -17.96 -15.77 -4.33
C LYS A 274 -17.04 -14.85 -3.53
N VAL A 275 -16.94 -13.58 -3.95
CA VAL A 275 -16.08 -12.56 -3.31
C VAL A 275 -16.93 -11.44 -2.72
N LEU A 276 -16.66 -11.07 -1.48
CA LEU A 276 -17.11 -9.84 -0.83
C LEU A 276 -15.96 -8.84 -0.83
N LYS A 277 -16.12 -7.69 -1.49
CA LYS A 277 -15.16 -6.60 -1.43
C LYS A 277 -15.54 -5.61 -0.32
N ILE A 278 -14.61 -5.35 0.60
CA ILE A 278 -14.73 -4.33 1.66
C ILE A 278 -13.73 -3.23 1.36
N GLY A 279 -14.23 -2.04 1.09
CA GLY A 279 -13.50 -0.83 0.72
C GLY A 279 -14.46 0.34 0.64
N ILE A 280 -14.08 1.37 -0.11
CA ILE A 280 -14.91 2.56 -0.36
C ILE A 280 -15.83 2.27 -1.57
N ASN A 281 -17.14 2.36 -1.35
CA ASN A 281 -18.17 1.95 -2.31
C ASN A 281 -18.58 3.09 -3.25
N ASP A 282 -17.73 3.38 -4.26
CA ASP A 282 -18.01 4.32 -5.35
C ASP A 282 -18.51 5.70 -4.85
N VAL A 283 -17.85 6.22 -3.82
CA VAL A 283 -18.12 7.54 -3.26
C VAL A 283 -16.81 8.27 -3.00
N PHE A 284 -16.83 9.59 -3.06
CA PHE A 284 -15.69 10.39 -2.60
C PHE A 284 -15.56 10.32 -1.08
N GLY A 285 -14.35 10.59 -0.60
CA GLY A 285 -14.11 10.81 0.81
C GLY A 285 -14.66 12.14 1.31
N GLU A 286 -14.35 12.46 2.55
CA GLU A 286 -14.79 13.70 3.23
C GLU A 286 -13.80 14.10 4.32
N SER A 287 -13.87 15.35 4.76
CA SER A 287 -13.05 15.83 5.87
C SER A 287 -13.57 15.30 7.21
N GLY A 288 -12.65 14.84 8.05
CA GLY A 288 -12.96 14.35 9.40
C GLY A 288 -11.75 13.72 10.08
N PRO A 289 -11.83 13.42 11.39
CA PRO A 289 -10.77 12.67 12.07
C PRO A 289 -10.59 11.29 11.44
N ALA A 290 -9.33 10.91 11.17
CA ALA A 290 -8.99 9.70 10.41
C ALA A 290 -9.67 8.41 10.94
N LEU A 291 -9.64 8.19 12.27
CA LEU A 291 -10.27 7.01 12.89
C LEU A 291 -11.79 7.00 12.78
N GLU A 292 -12.43 8.16 12.82
CA GLU A 292 -13.88 8.28 12.63
C GLU A 292 -14.28 7.97 11.18
N LEU A 293 -13.46 8.39 10.21
CA LEU A 293 -13.68 8.06 8.81
C LEU A 293 -13.49 6.55 8.56
N ILE A 294 -12.43 5.93 9.09
CA ILE A 294 -12.23 4.48 9.01
C ILE A 294 -13.47 3.74 9.55
N LYS A 295 -13.99 4.15 10.71
CA LYS A 295 -15.20 3.58 11.30
C LYS A 295 -16.45 3.86 10.45
N LYS A 296 -16.64 5.09 9.97
CA LYS A 296 -17.79 5.49 9.15
C LYS A 296 -17.91 4.68 7.87
N TYR A 297 -16.79 4.41 7.21
CA TYR A 297 -16.75 3.59 6.00
C TYR A 297 -16.72 2.08 6.30
N GLY A 298 -16.71 1.70 7.59
CA GLY A 298 -16.75 0.31 8.04
C GLY A 298 -15.51 -0.47 7.64
N LEU A 299 -14.34 0.20 7.76
CA LEU A 299 -13.00 -0.35 7.57
C LEU A 299 -12.30 -0.63 8.91
N ASP A 300 -12.94 -0.30 10.04
CA ASP A 300 -12.53 -0.71 11.37
C ASP A 300 -12.85 -2.19 11.64
N ALA A 301 -12.27 -2.75 12.68
CA ALA A 301 -12.44 -4.16 13.05
C ALA A 301 -13.92 -4.54 13.20
N GLU A 302 -14.74 -3.70 13.82
CA GLU A 302 -16.17 -3.96 14.01
C GLU A 302 -16.94 -3.97 12.68
N GLY A 303 -16.64 -3.03 11.78
CA GLY A 303 -17.23 -2.94 10.46
C GLY A 303 -16.90 -4.15 9.59
N ILE A 304 -15.62 -4.56 9.58
CA ILE A 304 -15.13 -5.75 8.87
C ILE A 304 -15.83 -6.99 9.43
N TYR A 305 -15.79 -7.18 10.76
CA TYR A 305 -16.45 -8.32 11.43
C TYR A 305 -17.93 -8.46 11.04
N LYS A 306 -18.71 -7.38 11.11
CA LYS A 306 -20.14 -7.39 10.77
C LYS A 306 -20.41 -7.84 9.33
N LYS A 307 -19.62 -7.28 8.39
CA LYS A 307 -19.75 -7.60 6.95
C LYS A 307 -19.36 -9.04 6.66
N VAL A 308 -18.22 -9.52 7.22
CA VAL A 308 -17.78 -10.92 7.05
C VAL A 308 -18.75 -11.90 7.66
N LYS A 309 -19.21 -11.67 8.90
CA LYS A 309 -20.21 -12.53 9.57
C LYS A 309 -21.51 -12.65 8.77
N ALA A 310 -21.98 -11.56 8.18
CA ALA A 310 -23.17 -11.59 7.33
C ALA A 310 -22.94 -12.36 6.01
N PHE A 311 -21.72 -12.32 5.47
CA PHE A 311 -21.35 -12.99 4.24
C PHE A 311 -21.14 -14.50 4.40
N VAL A 312 -20.66 -14.94 5.57
CA VAL A 312 -20.39 -16.37 5.85
C VAL A 312 -21.66 -17.15 6.14
N LYS A 313 -22.66 -16.51 6.74
CA LYS A 313 -24.00 -17.10 6.97
C LYS A 313 -24.74 -17.32 5.64
#